data_0654394cb045cc3bf29f0021c74dd2bd
#
_entry.id   0654394cb045cc3bf29f0021c74dd2bd
#
_cell.length_a   1.000
_cell.length_b   1.000
_cell.length_c   1.000
_cell.angle_alpha   90.00
_cell.angle_beta   90.00
_cell.angle_gamma   90.00
#
_symmetry.space_group_name_H-M   'P 1'
#
loop_
_entity.id
_entity.type
_entity.pdbx_description
1 polymer ?
#
loop_
_entity_poly.entity_id
_entity_poly.type
_entity_poly.pdbx_seq_one_letter_code
_entity_poly.pdbx_strand_id
1 'polypeptide(L)'
;MISTLRLVKTLILGLVLLLTLLPFQLLGLLLARLGWTGLAGLVPVLFHRSVLFIVGIRLTLHGKLEKKRPLLLVANHLSWLDIVVLGAIAPLSFVAKSEMASWPVFGTLAKLQRTVFVKREERRNSHQQANEVADRMTAREVMVLFPEGTTSDGNQLLPFKTPLFEAAKIALARSPVETAAVQPAAIYYTHLHGLPLGRAGRPHVAWPGELG
;
A
#
# COMPACT_ATOMS: atom_id res chain seq x y z
N MET A 1 17.22 15.33 -21.33
CA MET A 1 18.32 14.34 -21.46
C MET A 1 18.72 13.86 -20.07
N ILE A 2 18.39 12.64 -19.70
CA ILE A 2 18.78 12.06 -18.40
C ILE A 2 20.30 11.86 -18.45
N SER A 3 21.05 12.40 -17.49
CA SER A 3 22.50 12.20 -17.46
C SER A 3 22.80 10.71 -17.30
N THR A 4 23.83 10.21 -18.00
CA THR A 4 24.28 8.80 -17.93
C THR A 4 24.44 8.34 -16.48
N LEU A 5 24.92 9.22 -15.61
CA LEU A 5 25.08 8.96 -14.19
C LEU A 5 23.74 8.70 -13.47
N ARG A 6 22.67 9.43 -13.82
CA ARG A 6 21.33 9.18 -13.25
C ARG A 6 20.78 7.85 -13.72
N LEU A 7 20.95 7.51 -15.00
CA LEU A 7 20.54 6.22 -15.55
C LEU A 7 21.25 5.08 -14.82
N VAL A 8 22.57 5.15 -14.68
CA VAL A 8 23.37 4.13 -13.96
C VAL A 8 22.91 3.99 -12.51
N LYS A 9 22.70 5.09 -11.77
CA LYS A 9 22.19 5.05 -10.40
C LYS A 9 20.81 4.40 -10.32
N THR A 10 19.91 4.70 -11.26
CA THR A 10 18.57 4.11 -11.31
C THR A 10 18.63 2.61 -11.57
N LEU A 11 19.50 2.18 -12.50
CA LEU A 11 19.71 0.77 -12.80
C LEU A 11 20.30 0.01 -11.61
N ILE A 12 21.30 0.59 -10.93
CA ILE A 12 21.89 0.00 -9.72
C ILE A 12 20.82 -0.12 -8.62
N LEU A 13 20.05 0.93 -8.37
CA LEU A 13 18.98 0.89 -7.38
C LEU A 13 17.94 -0.19 -7.74
N GLY A 14 17.52 -0.25 -9.00
CA GLY A 14 16.62 -1.28 -9.51
C GLY A 14 17.15 -2.69 -9.30
N LEU A 15 18.42 -2.91 -9.59
CA LEU A 15 19.10 -4.19 -9.38
C LEU A 15 19.18 -4.56 -7.90
N VAL A 16 19.57 -3.63 -7.04
CA VAL A 16 19.60 -3.83 -5.58
C VAL A 16 18.22 -4.17 -5.06
N LEU A 17 17.20 -3.45 -5.47
CA LEU A 17 15.81 -3.75 -5.09
C LEU A 17 15.39 -5.15 -5.56
N LEU A 18 15.74 -5.52 -6.79
CA LEU A 18 15.44 -6.85 -7.34
C LEU A 18 16.16 -7.96 -6.54
N LEU A 19 17.45 -7.79 -6.28
CA LEU A 19 18.25 -8.77 -5.53
C LEU A 19 17.82 -8.92 -4.07
N THR A 20 17.30 -7.86 -3.45
CA THR A 20 16.71 -7.93 -2.10
C THR A 20 15.30 -8.50 -2.12
N LEU A 21 14.50 -8.16 -3.12
CA LEU A 21 13.11 -8.60 -3.28
C LEU A 21 12.96 -10.10 -3.44
N LEU A 22 13.76 -10.70 -4.33
CA LEU A 22 13.63 -12.11 -4.68
C LEU A 22 13.84 -13.04 -3.46
N PRO A 23 14.91 -12.88 -2.66
CA PRO A 23 15.10 -13.69 -1.44
C PRO A 23 13.96 -13.52 -0.42
N PHE A 24 13.48 -12.31 -0.21
CA PHE A 24 12.34 -12.08 0.71
C PHE A 24 11.09 -12.79 0.23
N GLN A 25 10.78 -12.73 -1.06
CA GLN A 25 9.60 -13.39 -1.61
C GLN A 25 9.71 -14.92 -1.55
N LEU A 26 10.89 -15.47 -1.90
CA LEU A 26 11.13 -16.90 -1.80
C LEU A 26 11.03 -17.38 -0.35
N LEU A 27 11.59 -16.61 0.59
CA LEU A 27 11.47 -16.89 2.02
C LEU A 27 10.00 -16.86 2.47
N GLY A 28 9.24 -15.86 2.08
CA GLY A 28 7.81 -15.76 2.42
C GLY A 28 7.00 -16.95 1.89
N LEU A 29 7.25 -17.36 0.65
CA LEU A 29 6.60 -18.52 0.04
C LEU A 29 7.00 -19.82 0.75
N LEU A 30 8.28 -19.98 1.09
CA LEU A 30 8.78 -21.15 1.83
C LEU A 30 8.12 -21.24 3.20
N LEU A 31 8.12 -20.15 3.97
CA LEU A 31 7.51 -20.10 5.31
C LEU A 31 6.01 -20.40 5.24
N ALA A 32 5.30 -19.86 4.23
CA ALA A 32 3.89 -20.14 4.02
C ALA A 32 3.64 -21.62 3.72
N ARG A 33 4.49 -22.25 2.87
CA ARG A 33 4.41 -23.70 2.57
C ARG A 33 4.69 -24.59 3.77
N LEU A 34 5.55 -24.12 4.69
CA LEU A 34 5.84 -24.82 5.95
C LEU A 34 4.77 -24.60 7.03
N GLY A 35 3.69 -23.88 6.72
CA GLY A 35 2.61 -23.57 7.66
C GLY A 35 2.94 -22.44 8.65
N TRP A 36 4.10 -21.80 8.53
CA TRP A 36 4.54 -20.70 9.40
C TRP A 36 3.95 -19.36 8.95
N THR A 37 2.62 -19.31 8.85
CA THR A 37 1.89 -18.17 8.28
C THR A 37 2.13 -16.84 9.01
N GLY A 38 2.34 -16.88 10.33
CA GLY A 38 2.68 -15.69 11.11
C GLY A 38 4.01 -15.07 10.71
N LEU A 39 5.05 -15.91 10.52
CA LEU A 39 6.36 -15.46 10.05
C LEU A 39 6.33 -15.03 8.59
N ALA A 40 5.61 -15.77 7.74
CA ALA A 40 5.40 -15.41 6.33
C ALA A 40 4.79 -14.00 6.20
N GLY A 41 3.85 -13.63 7.09
CA GLY A 41 3.25 -12.30 7.12
C GLY A 41 4.22 -11.17 7.50
N LEU A 42 5.33 -11.47 8.21
CA LEU A 42 6.35 -10.47 8.54
C LEU A 42 7.33 -10.19 7.41
N VAL A 43 7.46 -11.10 6.46
CA VAL A 43 8.40 -10.96 5.33
C VAL A 43 8.15 -9.69 4.52
N PRO A 44 6.92 -9.35 4.10
CA PRO A 44 6.64 -8.08 3.43
C PRO A 44 7.02 -6.85 4.28
N VAL A 45 6.81 -6.90 5.59
CA VAL A 45 7.15 -5.79 6.50
C VAL A 45 8.67 -5.56 6.50
N LEU A 46 9.46 -6.63 6.63
CA LEU A 46 10.92 -6.56 6.58
C LEU A 46 11.40 -6.04 5.23
N PHE A 47 10.79 -6.51 4.14
CA PHE A 47 11.07 -6.00 2.80
C PHE A 47 10.84 -4.49 2.72
N HIS A 48 9.66 -3.99 3.12
CA HIS A 48 9.37 -2.56 3.07
C HIS A 48 10.31 -1.74 3.95
N ARG A 49 10.67 -2.22 5.14
CA ARG A 49 11.68 -1.58 5.99
C ARG A 49 13.05 -1.52 5.33
N SER A 50 13.46 -2.58 4.63
CA SER A 50 14.70 -2.58 3.86
C SER A 50 14.68 -1.56 2.73
N VAL A 51 13.54 -1.43 2.02
CA VAL A 51 13.38 -0.40 0.99
C VAL A 51 13.49 1.00 1.58
N LEU A 52 12.79 1.28 2.70
CA LEU A 52 12.89 2.57 3.38
C LEU A 52 14.34 2.90 3.78
N PHE A 53 15.06 1.91 4.31
CA PHE A 53 16.46 2.06 4.69
C PHE A 53 17.36 2.36 3.48
N ILE A 54 17.23 1.61 2.39
CA ILE A 54 18.03 1.78 1.15
C ILE A 54 17.77 3.15 0.51
N VAL A 55 16.49 3.57 0.48
CA VAL A 55 16.10 4.88 -0.10
C VAL A 55 16.42 6.04 0.85
N GLY A 56 16.74 5.76 2.13
CA GLY A 56 17.05 6.76 3.13
C GLY A 56 15.83 7.46 3.73
N ILE A 57 14.66 6.80 3.71
CA ILE A 57 13.43 7.35 4.28
C ILE A 57 13.36 7.05 5.77
N ARG A 58 13.22 8.08 6.57
CA ARG A 58 12.96 7.98 8.01
C ARG A 58 11.46 8.04 8.27
N LEU A 59 10.93 6.96 8.84
CA LEU A 59 9.52 6.85 9.21
C LEU A 59 9.32 7.21 10.67
N THR A 60 8.45 8.17 10.95
CA THR A 60 7.96 8.47 12.29
C THR A 60 6.48 8.11 12.36
N LEU A 61 6.11 7.22 13.28
CA LEU A 61 4.74 6.79 13.47
C LEU A 61 4.14 7.48 14.69
N HIS A 62 3.04 8.19 14.49
CA HIS A 62 2.22 8.75 15.56
C HIS A 62 0.94 7.93 15.70
N GLY A 63 0.66 7.46 16.91
CA GLY A 63 -0.47 6.58 17.19
C GLY A 63 -0.15 5.09 17.03
N LYS A 64 -1.18 4.27 16.93
CA LYS A 64 -1.07 2.81 16.85
C LYS A 64 -2.10 2.25 15.87
N LEU A 65 -1.73 1.18 15.19
CA LEU A 65 -2.68 0.41 14.38
C LEU A 65 -3.69 -0.29 15.30
N GLU A 66 -4.97 -0.15 14.96
CA GLU A 66 -6.08 -0.82 15.67
C GLU A 66 -5.89 -2.34 15.62
N LYS A 67 -6.12 -3.00 16.76
CA LYS A 67 -6.00 -4.46 16.91
C LYS A 67 -7.30 -5.20 16.61
N LYS A 68 -8.44 -4.52 16.70
CA LYS A 68 -9.75 -5.11 16.40
C LYS A 68 -9.82 -5.52 14.93
N ARG A 69 -10.48 -6.63 14.66
CA ARG A 69 -10.73 -7.16 13.32
C ARG A 69 -12.21 -7.49 13.17
N PRO A 70 -12.79 -7.26 12.00
CA PRO A 70 -12.23 -6.75 10.74
C PRO A 70 -11.72 -5.30 10.81
N LEU A 71 -10.66 -4.95 10.04
CA LEU A 71 -10.09 -3.60 10.01
C LEU A 71 -9.90 -3.11 8.57
N LEU A 72 -10.49 -1.96 8.26
CA LEU A 72 -10.21 -1.18 7.07
C LEU A 72 -9.37 0.06 7.45
N LEU A 73 -8.13 0.12 7.02
CA LEU A 73 -7.27 1.29 7.17
C LEU A 73 -7.49 2.22 5.98
N VAL A 74 -7.85 3.46 6.24
CA VAL A 74 -8.17 4.45 5.19
C VAL A 74 -7.14 5.56 5.23
N ALA A 75 -6.38 5.75 4.15
CA ALA A 75 -5.30 6.72 4.10
C ALA A 75 -5.41 7.64 2.88
N ASN A 76 -4.87 8.86 2.99
CA ASN A 76 -4.62 9.71 1.83
C ASN A 76 -3.51 9.11 0.95
N HIS A 77 -3.44 9.53 -0.31
CA HIS A 77 -2.51 8.96 -1.29
C HIS A 77 -1.74 10.05 -2.06
N LEU A 78 -0.42 10.06 -1.90
CA LEU A 78 0.48 11.01 -2.56
C LEU A 78 1.40 10.34 -3.57
N SER A 79 1.85 9.11 -3.25
CA SER A 79 2.94 8.48 -3.99
C SER A 79 2.88 6.96 -3.85
N TRP A 80 3.53 6.24 -4.76
CA TRP A 80 3.80 4.81 -4.58
C TRP A 80 4.58 4.51 -3.28
N LEU A 81 5.32 5.48 -2.77
CA LEU A 81 6.03 5.38 -1.48
C LEU A 81 5.08 5.16 -0.30
N ASP A 82 3.81 5.58 -0.39
CA ASP A 82 2.82 5.37 0.67
C ASP A 82 2.59 3.88 0.94
N ILE A 83 2.65 3.07 -0.11
CA ILE A 83 2.55 1.60 -0.01
C ILE A 83 3.73 1.06 0.79
N VAL A 84 4.94 1.55 0.51
CA VAL A 84 6.17 1.14 1.21
C VAL A 84 6.14 1.59 2.66
N VAL A 85 5.74 2.83 2.92
CA VAL A 85 5.63 3.42 4.26
C VAL A 85 4.63 2.64 5.12
N LEU A 86 3.43 2.41 4.61
CA LEU A 86 2.39 1.66 5.33
C LEU A 86 2.79 0.19 5.50
N GLY A 87 3.31 -0.45 4.45
CA GLY A 87 3.77 -1.83 4.50
C GLY A 87 4.93 -2.08 5.47
N ALA A 88 5.69 -1.05 5.81
CA ALA A 88 6.76 -1.13 6.82
C ALA A 88 6.24 -1.13 8.27
N ILE A 89 4.97 -0.76 8.50
CA ILE A 89 4.35 -0.68 9.83
C ILE A 89 3.84 -2.05 10.28
N ALA A 90 3.11 -2.75 9.40
CA ALA A 90 2.45 -4.01 9.71
C ALA A 90 2.19 -4.84 8.44
N PRO A 91 1.84 -6.13 8.57
CA PRO A 91 1.31 -6.91 7.45
C PRO A 91 -0.02 -6.31 6.98
N LEU A 92 0.01 -5.67 5.81
CA LEU A 92 -1.13 -4.97 5.22
C LEU A 92 -1.35 -5.48 3.80
N SER A 93 -2.61 -5.51 3.37
CA SER A 93 -3.01 -5.77 1.98
C SER A 93 -3.67 -4.52 1.41
N PHE A 94 -3.42 -4.22 0.15
CA PHE A 94 -3.86 -2.97 -0.47
C PHE A 94 -4.98 -3.21 -1.47
N VAL A 95 -5.71 -2.14 -1.77
CA VAL A 95 -6.65 -2.10 -2.88
C VAL A 95 -6.08 -1.21 -3.98
N ALA A 96 -5.90 -1.75 -5.18
CA ALA A 96 -5.30 -1.05 -6.31
C ALA A 96 -6.17 -1.14 -7.57
N LYS A 97 -5.90 -0.28 -8.58
CA LYS A 97 -6.54 -0.35 -9.89
C LYS A 97 -6.16 -1.66 -10.61
N SER A 98 -7.11 -2.27 -11.32
CA SER A 98 -6.91 -3.54 -12.05
C SER A 98 -5.80 -3.46 -13.10
N GLU A 99 -5.62 -2.32 -13.74
CA GLU A 99 -4.58 -2.11 -14.75
C GLU A 99 -3.16 -2.30 -14.18
N MET A 100 -2.97 -1.99 -12.90
CA MET A 100 -1.67 -2.17 -12.23
C MET A 100 -1.26 -3.65 -12.15
N ALA A 101 -2.20 -4.59 -12.22
CA ALA A 101 -1.90 -6.01 -12.20
C ALA A 101 -1.04 -6.48 -13.39
N SER A 102 -1.10 -5.75 -14.51
CA SER A 102 -0.34 -6.00 -15.73
C SER A 102 1.00 -5.25 -15.81
N TRP A 103 1.26 -4.33 -14.88
CA TRP A 103 2.51 -3.57 -14.91
C TRP A 103 3.71 -4.47 -14.63
N PRO A 104 4.79 -4.37 -15.44
CA PRO A 104 6.01 -5.11 -15.18
C PRO A 104 6.54 -4.79 -13.77
N VAL A 105 7.04 -5.78 -13.07
CA VAL A 105 7.57 -5.70 -11.70
C VAL A 105 6.51 -5.30 -10.68
N PHE A 106 5.91 -4.11 -10.78
CA PHE A 106 4.93 -3.60 -9.80
C PHE A 106 3.68 -4.49 -9.68
N GLY A 107 3.14 -4.99 -10.79
CA GLY A 107 2.00 -5.91 -10.76
C GLY A 107 2.33 -7.23 -10.05
N THR A 108 3.53 -7.75 -10.27
CA THR A 108 4.01 -8.96 -9.58
C THR A 108 4.17 -8.70 -8.09
N LEU A 109 4.77 -7.58 -7.70
CA LEU A 109 4.93 -7.19 -6.29
C LEU A 109 3.58 -7.03 -5.59
N ALA A 110 2.65 -6.34 -6.24
CA ALA A 110 1.31 -6.14 -5.71
C ALA A 110 0.57 -7.48 -5.52
N LYS A 111 0.70 -8.43 -6.47
CA LYS A 111 0.13 -9.79 -6.33
C LYS A 111 0.76 -10.54 -5.15
N LEU A 112 2.08 -10.47 -5.00
CA LEU A 112 2.79 -11.10 -3.88
C LEU A 112 2.39 -10.50 -2.53
N GLN A 113 2.04 -9.20 -2.51
CA GLN A 113 1.51 -8.51 -1.34
C GLN A 113 0.00 -8.72 -1.16
N ARG A 114 -0.59 -9.64 -1.92
CA ARG A 114 -1.99 -10.02 -1.82
C ARG A 114 -2.95 -8.84 -2.06
N THR A 115 -2.56 -7.90 -2.93
CA THR A 115 -3.37 -6.74 -3.31
C THR A 115 -4.67 -7.18 -3.98
N VAL A 116 -5.78 -6.57 -3.61
CA VAL A 116 -7.07 -6.71 -4.29
C VAL A 116 -7.12 -5.72 -5.44
N PHE A 117 -7.33 -6.22 -6.65
CA PHE A 117 -7.38 -5.39 -7.85
C PHE A 117 -8.83 -5.08 -8.23
N VAL A 118 -9.17 -3.80 -8.33
CA VAL A 118 -10.52 -3.31 -8.56
C VAL A 118 -10.62 -2.50 -9.86
N LYS A 119 -11.69 -2.73 -10.61
CA LYS A 119 -12.05 -1.94 -11.79
C LYS A 119 -12.92 -0.76 -11.35
N ARG A 120 -12.32 0.38 -11.11
CA ARG A 120 -12.97 1.55 -10.51
C ARG A 120 -14.03 2.20 -11.40
N GLU A 121 -13.98 1.98 -12.70
CA GLU A 121 -14.89 2.56 -13.69
C GLU A 121 -16.20 1.77 -13.82
N GLU A 122 -16.20 0.50 -13.45
CA GLU A 122 -17.37 -0.37 -13.53
C GLU A 122 -18.19 -0.29 -12.23
N ARG A 123 -19.08 0.71 -12.15
CA ARG A 123 -20.00 0.87 -10.99
C ARG A 123 -20.83 -0.38 -10.71
N ARG A 124 -21.19 -1.15 -11.75
CA ARG A 124 -21.96 -2.41 -11.61
C ARG A 124 -21.20 -3.46 -10.80
N ASN A 125 -19.86 -3.43 -10.83
CA ASN A 125 -19.02 -4.40 -10.13
C ASN A 125 -18.56 -3.90 -8.76
N SER A 126 -18.96 -2.70 -8.33
CA SER A 126 -18.51 -2.11 -7.06
C SER A 126 -18.89 -2.98 -5.86
N HIS A 127 -20.07 -3.59 -5.87
CA HIS A 127 -20.52 -4.49 -4.81
C HIS A 127 -19.70 -5.80 -4.78
N GLN A 128 -19.39 -6.39 -5.94
CA GLN A 128 -18.52 -7.57 -6.01
C GLN A 128 -17.12 -7.26 -5.50
N GLN A 129 -16.57 -6.11 -5.85
CA GLN A 129 -15.26 -5.66 -5.38
C GLN A 129 -15.26 -5.39 -3.87
N ALA A 130 -16.33 -4.79 -3.33
CA ALA A 130 -16.51 -4.63 -1.90
C ALA A 130 -16.59 -5.99 -1.17
N ASN A 131 -17.24 -7.00 -1.77
CA ASN A 131 -17.28 -8.36 -1.25
C ASN A 131 -15.88 -8.99 -1.17
N GLU A 132 -15.06 -8.85 -2.22
CA GLU A 132 -13.69 -9.36 -2.23
C GLU A 132 -12.83 -8.74 -1.13
N VAL A 133 -12.92 -7.42 -0.94
CA VAL A 133 -12.25 -6.74 0.16
C VAL A 133 -12.77 -7.22 1.51
N ALA A 134 -14.09 -7.41 1.65
CA ALA A 134 -14.71 -7.91 2.87
C ALA A 134 -14.27 -9.33 3.22
N ASP A 135 -14.15 -10.23 2.24
CA ASP A 135 -13.66 -11.59 2.44
C ASP A 135 -12.24 -11.60 3.05
N ARG A 136 -11.38 -10.70 2.58
CA ARG A 136 -10.04 -10.54 3.11
C ARG A 136 -10.06 -9.99 4.54
N MET A 137 -10.91 -9.00 4.81
CA MET A 137 -11.09 -8.46 6.17
C MET A 137 -11.63 -9.51 7.13
N THR A 138 -12.57 -10.36 6.69
CA THR A 138 -13.12 -11.47 7.48
C THR A 138 -12.05 -12.51 7.78
N ALA A 139 -11.12 -12.75 6.85
CA ALA A 139 -9.92 -13.57 7.07
C ALA A 139 -8.87 -12.90 7.96
N ARG A 140 -9.24 -11.82 8.69
CA ARG A 140 -8.41 -11.05 9.64
C ARG A 140 -7.27 -10.26 9.01
N GLU A 141 -7.24 -10.10 7.68
CA GLU A 141 -6.29 -9.21 7.02
C GLU A 141 -6.67 -7.73 7.27
N VAL A 142 -5.66 -6.88 7.36
CA VAL A 142 -5.86 -5.43 7.38
C VAL A 142 -5.85 -4.93 5.96
N MET A 143 -6.99 -4.46 5.49
CA MET A 143 -7.11 -3.89 4.15
C MET A 143 -6.85 -2.40 4.18
N VAL A 144 -6.02 -1.93 3.27
CA VAL A 144 -5.72 -0.50 3.09
C VAL A 144 -6.48 0.02 1.88
N LEU A 145 -7.25 1.07 2.09
CA LEU A 145 -7.99 1.78 1.07
C LEU A 145 -7.46 3.22 0.94
N PHE A 146 -7.09 3.61 -0.27
CA PHE A 146 -6.87 5.00 -0.65
C PHE A 146 -8.15 5.53 -1.32
N PRO A 147 -9.04 6.20 -0.57
CA PRO A 147 -10.38 6.52 -1.08
C PRO A 147 -10.39 7.59 -2.17
N GLU A 148 -9.32 8.36 -2.29
CA GLU A 148 -9.11 9.32 -3.37
C GLU A 148 -9.09 8.65 -4.75
N GLY A 149 -8.66 7.40 -4.79
CA GLY A 149 -8.65 6.60 -6.00
C GLY A 149 -7.54 6.96 -6.99
N THR A 150 -6.78 7.98 -6.73
CA THR A 150 -5.56 8.39 -7.42
C THR A 150 -4.63 9.10 -6.44
N THR A 151 -3.41 9.39 -6.84
CA THR A 151 -2.48 10.18 -6.03
C THR A 151 -2.70 11.67 -6.26
N SER A 152 -2.55 12.46 -5.19
CA SER A 152 -2.63 13.93 -5.23
C SER A 152 -1.23 14.56 -5.24
N ASP A 153 -1.18 15.90 -5.36
CA ASP A 153 0.06 16.69 -5.23
C ASP A 153 0.51 16.87 -3.76
N GLY A 154 -0.25 16.32 -2.81
CA GLY A 154 0.00 16.40 -1.38
C GLY A 154 -0.40 17.72 -0.71
N ASN A 155 -0.98 18.66 -1.43
CA ASN A 155 -1.43 19.94 -0.90
C ASN A 155 -2.90 19.96 -0.49
N GLN A 156 -3.68 19.03 -1.02
CA GLN A 156 -5.10 18.88 -0.74
C GLN A 156 -5.53 17.42 -0.80
N LEU A 157 -6.58 17.08 -0.09
CA LEU A 157 -7.26 15.79 -0.23
C LEU A 157 -8.20 15.86 -1.43
N LEU A 158 -8.17 14.81 -2.24
CA LEU A 158 -9.14 14.66 -3.33
C LEU A 158 -10.47 14.10 -2.79
N PRO A 159 -11.58 14.29 -3.52
CA PRO A 159 -12.87 13.74 -3.12
C PRO A 159 -12.82 12.23 -2.94
N PHE A 160 -13.39 11.74 -1.83
CA PHE A 160 -13.40 10.33 -1.50
C PHE A 160 -14.42 9.56 -2.32
N LYS A 161 -14.00 8.44 -2.91
CA LYS A 161 -14.85 7.46 -3.57
C LYS A 161 -15.37 6.47 -2.52
N THR A 162 -16.67 6.49 -2.29
CA THR A 162 -17.29 5.79 -1.15
C THR A 162 -17.65 4.31 -1.34
N PRO A 163 -17.79 3.74 -2.57
CA PRO A 163 -18.35 2.39 -2.73
C PRO A 163 -17.60 1.30 -1.96
N LEU A 164 -16.27 1.37 -1.85
CA LEU A 164 -15.47 0.34 -1.17
C LEU A 164 -15.51 0.41 0.36
N PHE A 165 -16.07 1.48 0.96
CA PHE A 165 -16.34 1.52 2.40
C PHE A 165 -17.41 0.51 2.80
N GLU A 166 -18.27 0.09 1.88
CA GLU A 166 -19.27 -0.95 2.11
C GLU A 166 -18.62 -2.28 2.53
N ALA A 167 -17.40 -2.54 2.14
CA ALA A 167 -16.64 -3.72 2.55
C ALA A 167 -16.58 -3.87 4.08
N ALA A 168 -16.50 -2.78 4.83
CA ALA A 168 -16.47 -2.84 6.29
C ALA A 168 -17.82 -3.33 6.86
N LYS A 169 -18.96 -2.91 6.28
CA LYS A 169 -20.30 -3.40 6.66
C LYS A 169 -20.49 -4.87 6.32
N ILE A 170 -20.06 -5.27 5.13
CA ILE A 170 -20.13 -6.65 4.66
C ILE A 170 -19.27 -7.56 5.54
N ALA A 171 -18.05 -7.14 5.86
CA ALA A 171 -17.14 -7.89 6.71
C ALA A 171 -17.71 -8.04 8.14
N LEU A 172 -18.35 -6.99 8.69
CA LEU A 172 -19.02 -7.06 9.96
C LEU A 172 -20.16 -8.08 9.94
N ALA A 173 -21.00 -8.05 8.91
CA ALA A 173 -22.15 -8.97 8.79
C ALA A 173 -21.72 -10.44 8.65
N ARG A 174 -20.52 -10.70 8.15
CA ARG A 174 -19.95 -12.04 7.96
C ARG A 174 -19.08 -12.53 9.11
N SER A 175 -18.77 -11.65 10.06
CA SER A 175 -17.88 -11.95 11.18
C SER A 175 -18.69 -12.22 12.44
N PRO A 176 -18.23 -13.10 13.35
CA PRO A 176 -18.89 -13.34 14.65
C PRO A 176 -18.55 -12.26 15.68
N VAL A 177 -18.33 -11.02 15.24
CA VAL A 177 -17.94 -9.90 16.10
C VAL A 177 -18.96 -8.78 16.01
N GLU A 178 -19.08 -8.00 17.07
CA GLU A 178 -20.06 -6.91 17.16
C GLU A 178 -19.63 -5.64 16.42
N THR A 179 -18.32 -5.50 16.11
CA THR A 179 -17.78 -4.29 15.51
C THR A 179 -16.74 -4.57 14.45
N ALA A 180 -16.80 -3.84 13.34
CA ALA A 180 -15.71 -3.70 12.39
C ALA A 180 -15.09 -2.31 12.53
N ALA A 181 -13.78 -2.20 12.47
CA ALA A 181 -13.08 -0.94 12.60
C ALA A 181 -12.78 -0.32 11.23
N VAL A 182 -13.02 1.00 11.11
CA VAL A 182 -12.51 1.82 10.03
C VAL A 182 -11.56 2.84 10.66
N GLN A 183 -10.26 2.71 10.41
CA GLN A 183 -9.25 3.56 11.00
C GLN A 183 -8.71 4.55 9.97
N PRO A 184 -8.83 5.86 10.21
CA PRO A 184 -8.15 6.85 9.38
C PRO A 184 -6.65 6.87 9.68
N ALA A 185 -5.85 7.06 8.64
CA ALA A 185 -4.42 7.31 8.71
C ALA A 185 -4.06 8.48 7.80
N ALA A 186 -3.12 9.32 8.25
CA ALA A 186 -2.60 10.41 7.45
C ALA A 186 -1.13 10.18 7.14
N ILE A 187 -0.76 10.24 5.87
CA ILE A 187 0.62 10.17 5.40
C ILE A 187 1.05 11.58 5.04
N TYR A 188 2.19 11.97 5.58
CA TYR A 188 2.75 13.30 5.36
C TYR A 188 4.26 13.25 5.23
N TYR A 189 4.79 13.78 4.13
CA TYR A 189 6.23 13.91 3.90
C TYR A 189 6.70 15.27 4.39
N THR A 190 7.56 15.27 5.39
CA THR A 190 7.98 16.49 6.10
C THR A 190 9.27 17.10 5.57
N HIS A 191 10.19 16.26 5.07
CA HIS A 191 11.52 16.69 4.64
C HIS A 191 11.94 15.96 3.36
N LEU A 192 12.71 16.63 2.52
CA LEU A 192 13.42 16.07 1.37
C LEU A 192 14.87 16.53 1.43
N HIS A 193 15.82 15.57 1.38
CA HIS A 193 17.27 15.85 1.52
C HIS A 193 17.63 16.70 2.74
N GLY A 194 16.91 16.47 3.86
CA GLY A 194 17.13 17.22 5.11
C GLY A 194 16.46 18.60 5.18
N LEU A 195 15.87 19.05 4.08
CA LEU A 195 15.17 20.36 4.03
C LEU A 195 13.66 20.15 4.26
N PRO A 196 13.01 21.05 5.04
CA PRO A 196 11.56 21.01 5.23
C PRO A 196 10.80 21.12 3.90
N LEU A 197 9.83 20.25 3.69
CA LEU A 197 8.92 20.31 2.55
C LEU A 197 7.77 21.26 2.87
N GLY A 198 7.84 22.48 2.33
CA GLY A 198 6.68 23.37 2.24
C GLY A 198 5.71 22.95 1.15
N ARG A 199 4.61 23.71 0.97
CA ARG A 199 3.60 23.44 -0.06
C ARG A 199 4.19 23.27 -1.47
N ALA A 200 5.17 24.13 -1.83
CA ALA A 200 5.84 24.07 -3.13
C ALA A 200 6.75 22.84 -3.30
N GLY A 201 7.23 22.25 -2.20
CA GLY A 201 8.10 21.07 -2.23
C GLY A 201 7.36 19.74 -2.30
N ARG A 202 6.10 19.68 -1.85
CA ARG A 202 5.32 18.42 -1.79
C ARG A 202 5.15 17.73 -3.15
N PRO A 203 4.90 18.45 -4.27
CA PRO A 203 4.79 17.80 -5.58
C PRO A 203 6.04 17.04 -6.02
N HIS A 204 7.23 17.34 -5.46
CA HIS A 204 8.47 16.62 -5.78
C HIS A 204 8.52 15.20 -5.19
N VAL A 205 7.72 14.92 -4.16
CA VAL A 205 7.57 13.59 -3.55
C VAL A 205 6.33 12.89 -4.07
N ALA A 206 5.33 13.67 -4.48
CA ALA A 206 4.11 13.17 -5.06
C ALA A 206 4.38 12.48 -6.41
N TRP A 207 3.59 11.44 -6.68
CA TRP A 207 3.52 10.82 -7.99
C TRP A 207 2.09 10.99 -8.48
N PRO A 208 1.74 12.08 -9.16
CA PRO A 208 0.38 12.27 -9.65
C PRO A 208 0.00 11.12 -10.59
N GLY A 209 -1.12 10.47 -10.29
CA GLY A 209 -1.54 9.22 -10.96
C GLY A 209 -2.04 9.38 -12.38
N GLU A 210 -2.12 10.61 -12.88
CA GLU A 210 -2.46 10.96 -14.23
C GLU A 210 -1.37 11.85 -14.82
N LEU A 211 -0.29 11.22 -15.24
CA LEU A 211 0.51 11.76 -16.33
C LEU A 211 -0.22 11.36 -17.61
N GLY A 212 -1.31 12.09 -17.90
CA GLY A 212 -2.02 12.03 -19.17
C GLY A 212 -1.17 12.59 -20.30
#